data_03eceda89cc6d5278ebc97aa8dc4071d
#
_entry.id   03eceda89cc6d5278ebc97aa8dc4071d
#
_cell.length_a   1.000
_cell.length_b   1.000
_cell.length_c   1.000
_cell.angle_alpha   90.00
_cell.angle_beta   90.00
_cell.angle_gamma   90.00
#
_symmetry.space_group_name_H-M   'P 1'
#
loop_
_entity.id
_entity.type
_entity.pdbx_description
1 polymer ?
#
loop_
_entity_poly.entity_id
_entity_poly.type
_entity_poly.pdbx_seq_one_letter_code
_entity_poly.pdbx_strand_id
1 'polypeptide(L)'
;MKRGKTRKTDEMFSNYIRTRDEWECLACAKSKDYSNNRQGLHCSHYWSRSRENTRFDTQNCISLCTYHHLYGWGHGDGRNEYTAFMIKRLGQEGFDKLDVRAHLTKKQDDKLDKIAINELMKEVQ
;
A
#
# COMPACT_ATOMS: atom_id res chain seq x y z
N MET A 1 -18.82 -2.07 2.42
CA MET A 1 -17.83 -2.94 3.08
C MET A 1 -17.09 -2.14 4.14
N LYS A 2 -17.04 -2.65 5.35
CA LYS A 2 -16.33 -1.98 6.43
C LYS A 2 -14.83 -2.18 6.27
N ARG A 3 -14.07 -1.08 6.33
CA ARG A 3 -12.63 -1.17 6.49
C ARG A 3 -12.30 -1.63 7.90
N GLY A 4 -11.22 -2.38 8.06
CA GLY A 4 -10.72 -2.69 9.37
C GLY A 4 -10.34 -1.40 10.12
N LYS A 5 -10.44 -1.45 11.44
CA LYS A 5 -10.04 -0.34 12.30
C LYS A 5 -8.54 -0.04 12.11
N THR A 6 -8.17 1.24 12.08
CA THR A 6 -6.77 1.66 11.97
C THR A 6 -6.00 1.24 13.22
N ARG A 7 -4.86 0.60 13.03
CA ARG A 7 -3.98 0.13 14.09
C ARG A 7 -2.66 0.89 14.07
N LYS A 8 -1.91 0.83 15.18
CA LYS A 8 -0.57 1.43 15.24
C LYS A 8 0.33 0.87 14.14
N THR A 9 0.24 -0.42 13.86
CA THR A 9 0.99 -1.06 12.77
C THR A 9 0.63 -0.51 11.40
N ASP A 10 -0.61 -0.07 11.18
CA ASP A 10 -1.00 0.60 9.94
C ASP A 10 -0.26 1.92 9.74
N GLU A 11 -0.11 2.71 10.81
CA GLU A 11 0.63 3.98 10.73
C GLU A 11 2.10 3.74 10.42
N MET A 12 2.70 2.76 11.08
CA MET A 12 4.09 2.38 10.86
C MET A 12 4.32 1.91 9.43
N PHE A 13 3.43 1.05 8.93
CA PHE A 13 3.53 0.52 7.56
C PHE A 13 3.30 1.61 6.51
N SER A 14 2.31 2.49 6.73
CA SER A 14 2.07 3.62 5.85
C SER A 14 3.30 4.52 5.74
N ASN A 15 3.96 4.79 6.86
CA ASN A 15 5.17 5.59 6.86
C ASN A 15 6.30 4.90 6.09
N TYR A 16 6.43 3.58 6.24
CA TYR A 16 7.40 2.80 5.48
C TYR A 16 7.15 2.87 3.97
N ILE A 17 5.91 2.63 3.53
CA ILE A 17 5.56 2.64 2.11
C ILE A 17 5.84 4.01 1.48
N ARG A 18 5.44 5.09 2.15
CA ARG A 18 5.66 6.44 1.62
C ARG A 18 7.15 6.77 1.55
N THR A 19 7.92 6.36 2.56
CA THR A 19 9.37 6.54 2.55
C THR A 19 10.02 5.73 1.44
N ARG A 20 9.61 4.46 1.26
CA ARG A 20 10.09 3.62 0.17
C ARG A 20 9.84 4.26 -1.20
N ASP A 21 8.67 4.87 -1.37
CA ASP A 21 8.25 5.51 -2.62
C ASP A 21 8.73 6.96 -2.73
N GLU A 22 9.66 7.36 -1.84
CA GLU A 22 10.30 8.68 -1.86
C GLU A 22 9.31 9.84 -1.75
N TRP A 23 8.19 9.59 -1.05
CA TRP A 23 7.14 10.58 -0.82
C TRP A 23 6.52 11.12 -2.11
N GLU A 24 6.43 10.28 -3.14
CA GLU A 24 5.82 10.63 -4.40
C GLU A 24 4.63 9.73 -4.71
N CYS A 25 3.61 10.29 -5.38
CA CYS A 25 2.48 9.51 -5.88
C CYS A 25 2.93 8.75 -7.13
N LEU A 26 2.74 7.43 -7.13
CA LEU A 26 3.18 6.59 -8.25
C LEU A 26 2.23 6.66 -9.46
N ALA A 27 1.05 7.27 -9.31
CA ALA A 27 0.09 7.41 -10.40
C ALA A 27 0.16 8.76 -11.10
N CYS A 28 0.73 9.79 -10.46
CA CYS A 28 0.81 11.12 -11.05
C CYS A 28 1.81 11.15 -12.21
N ALA A 29 1.42 11.83 -13.30
CA ALA A 29 2.31 12.01 -14.44
C ALA A 29 3.49 12.92 -14.12
N LYS A 30 3.30 13.88 -13.21
CA LYS A 30 4.35 14.78 -12.76
C LYS A 30 4.75 14.43 -11.35
N SER A 31 6.05 14.34 -11.13
CA SER A 31 6.62 14.12 -9.82
C SER A 31 6.33 15.30 -8.90
N LYS A 32 5.93 15.01 -7.66
CA LYS A 32 5.74 16.01 -6.62
C LYS A 32 6.15 15.39 -5.30
N ASP A 33 6.96 16.12 -4.53
CA ASP A 33 7.42 15.67 -3.23
C ASP A 33 6.38 16.01 -2.16
N TYR A 34 5.88 14.99 -1.47
CA TYR A 34 4.89 15.15 -0.39
C TYR A 34 5.52 15.10 1.01
N SER A 35 6.85 15.10 1.14
CA SER A 35 7.49 15.02 2.45
C SER A 35 7.08 16.16 3.39
N ASN A 36 6.73 17.33 2.85
CA ASN A 36 6.25 18.48 3.59
C ASN A 36 4.73 18.59 3.64
N ASN A 37 4.02 17.65 3.01
CA ASN A 37 2.57 17.58 3.04
C ASN A 37 2.18 16.10 3.16
N ARG A 38 2.48 15.52 4.29
CA ARG A 38 2.33 14.07 4.53
C ARG A 38 0.89 13.60 4.43
N GLN A 39 -0.06 14.47 4.77
CA GLN A 39 -1.49 14.14 4.68
C GLN A 39 -1.99 14.07 3.23
N GLY A 40 -1.25 14.64 2.29
CA GLY A 40 -1.59 14.61 0.87
C GLY A 40 -1.14 13.32 0.17
N LEU A 41 -0.40 12.46 0.85
CA LEU A 41 0.07 11.19 0.29
C LEU A 41 -0.37 10.02 1.17
N HIS A 42 -1.00 9.04 0.56
CA HIS A 42 -1.62 7.90 1.26
C HIS A 42 -0.92 6.60 0.91
N CYS A 43 -0.93 5.66 1.86
CA CYS A 43 -0.58 4.27 1.58
C CYS A 43 -1.83 3.59 1.01
N SER A 44 -1.81 3.25 -0.25
CA SER A 44 -2.93 2.60 -0.92
C SER A 44 -2.73 1.09 -0.94
N HIS A 45 -3.73 0.35 -0.48
CA HIS A 45 -3.77 -1.11 -0.54
C HIS A 45 -4.51 -1.53 -1.81
N TYR A 46 -3.87 -2.29 -2.69
CA TYR A 46 -4.54 -2.81 -3.88
C TYR A 46 -5.64 -3.79 -3.48
N TRP A 47 -5.31 -4.81 -2.68
CA TRP A 47 -6.28 -5.64 -1.98
C TRP A 47 -6.57 -5.00 -0.63
N SER A 48 -7.83 -4.88 -0.28
CA SER A 48 -8.31 -4.13 0.88
C SER A 48 -7.56 -4.45 2.17
N ARG A 49 -7.39 -3.44 3.00
CA ARG A 49 -6.82 -3.54 4.34
C ARG A 49 -7.56 -4.54 5.24
N SER A 50 -8.79 -4.90 4.90
CA SER A 50 -9.53 -5.93 5.63
C SER A 50 -8.97 -7.35 5.42
N ARG A 51 -8.11 -7.54 4.40
CA ARG A 51 -7.45 -8.83 4.15
C ARG A 51 -6.14 -8.89 4.93
N GLU A 52 -6.17 -9.55 6.08
CA GLU A 52 -5.04 -9.54 7.01
C GLU A 52 -3.75 -10.04 6.37
N ASN A 53 -3.82 -11.06 5.51
CA ASN A 53 -2.62 -11.67 4.94
C ASN A 53 -1.85 -10.73 4.00
N THR A 54 -2.50 -9.74 3.43
CA THR A 54 -1.85 -8.75 2.55
C THR A 54 -1.86 -7.33 3.13
N ARG A 55 -2.36 -7.16 4.35
CA ARG A 55 -2.45 -5.85 5.00
C ARG A 55 -1.09 -5.16 5.12
N PHE A 56 -0.04 -5.92 5.43
CA PHE A 56 1.33 -5.42 5.54
C PHE A 56 2.26 -6.07 4.52
N ASP A 57 1.70 -6.43 3.37
CA ASP A 57 2.47 -6.99 2.25
C ASP A 57 3.02 -5.85 1.41
N THR A 58 4.35 -5.78 1.31
CA THR A 58 5.03 -4.68 0.60
C THR A 58 4.66 -4.63 -0.88
N GLN A 59 4.26 -5.74 -1.48
CA GLN A 59 3.85 -5.79 -2.87
C GLN A 59 2.41 -5.34 -3.08
N ASN A 60 1.61 -5.29 -2.02
CA ASN A 60 0.20 -4.91 -2.09
C ASN A 60 -0.04 -3.40 -2.01
N CYS A 61 0.97 -2.62 -1.66
CA CYS A 61 0.78 -1.23 -1.31
C CYS A 61 1.68 -0.30 -2.09
N ILE A 62 1.13 0.84 -2.49
CA ILE A 62 1.88 1.92 -3.15
C ILE A 62 1.39 3.26 -2.60
N SER A 63 2.23 4.28 -2.77
CA SER A 63 1.88 5.65 -2.38
C SER A 63 1.05 6.31 -3.47
N LEU A 64 -0.11 6.85 -3.11
CA LEU A 64 -0.99 7.61 -3.99
C LEU A 64 -1.39 8.92 -3.34
N CYS A 65 -1.43 10.00 -4.12
CA CYS A 65 -1.95 11.28 -3.63
C CYS A 65 -3.45 11.16 -3.32
N THR A 66 -3.98 12.15 -2.62
CA THR A 66 -5.40 12.15 -2.21
C THR A 66 -6.33 11.89 -3.39
N TYR A 67 -6.09 12.57 -4.53
CA TYR A 67 -6.95 12.38 -5.71
C TYR A 67 -6.91 10.93 -6.22
N HIS A 68 -5.71 10.38 -6.46
CA HIS A 68 -5.59 9.02 -7.00
C HIS A 68 -6.03 7.96 -6.01
N HIS A 69 -5.87 8.21 -4.71
CA HIS A 69 -6.31 7.26 -3.69
C HIS A 69 -7.83 7.24 -3.54
N LEU A 70 -8.48 8.40 -3.50
CA LEU A 70 -9.91 8.48 -3.20
C LEU A 70 -10.79 8.50 -4.44
N TYR A 71 -10.37 9.16 -5.52
CA TYR A 71 -11.20 9.38 -6.69
C TYR A 71 -10.69 8.70 -7.95
N GLY A 72 -9.42 8.29 -7.96
CA GLY A 72 -8.82 7.61 -9.10
C GLY A 72 -8.66 6.11 -8.85
N TRP A 73 -7.42 5.66 -8.70
CA TRP A 73 -7.07 4.24 -8.63
C TRP A 73 -7.58 3.52 -7.38
N GLY A 74 -7.48 4.17 -6.22
CA GLY A 74 -7.72 3.49 -4.95
C GLY A 74 -9.19 3.14 -4.70
N HIS A 75 -10.05 4.14 -4.68
CA HIS A 75 -11.47 3.98 -4.36
C HIS A 75 -12.40 4.53 -5.44
N GLY A 76 -11.86 5.00 -6.56
CA GLY A 76 -12.64 5.58 -7.65
C GLY A 76 -12.77 4.64 -8.84
N ASP A 77 -12.90 5.25 -10.03
CA ASP A 77 -13.14 4.54 -11.28
C ASP A 77 -11.90 3.96 -11.93
N GLY A 78 -10.72 4.25 -11.41
CA GLY A 78 -9.44 3.89 -12.02
C GLY A 78 -8.92 2.51 -11.65
N ARG A 79 -9.82 1.56 -11.30
CA ARG A 79 -9.40 0.22 -10.90
C ARG A 79 -8.65 -0.53 -12.00
N ASN A 80 -9.06 -0.33 -13.25
CA ASN A 80 -8.40 -0.98 -14.39
C ASN A 80 -6.96 -0.47 -14.55
N GLU A 81 -6.76 0.84 -14.41
CA GLU A 81 -5.44 1.45 -14.48
C GLU A 81 -4.56 0.99 -13.32
N TYR A 82 -5.14 0.88 -12.13
CA TYR A 82 -4.44 0.38 -10.96
C TYR A 82 -3.98 -1.06 -11.19
N THR A 83 -4.87 -1.90 -11.68
CA THR A 83 -4.56 -3.30 -11.99
C THR A 83 -3.42 -3.40 -13.01
N ALA A 84 -3.51 -2.62 -14.09
CA ALA A 84 -2.46 -2.60 -15.12
C ALA A 84 -1.10 -2.18 -14.55
N PHE A 85 -1.10 -1.16 -13.69
CA PHE A 85 0.12 -0.69 -13.03
C PHE A 85 0.72 -1.79 -12.14
N MET A 86 -0.12 -2.47 -11.35
CA MET A 86 0.33 -3.53 -10.45
C MET A 86 0.92 -4.72 -11.24
N ILE A 87 0.29 -5.10 -12.34
CA ILE A 87 0.81 -6.18 -13.20
C ILE A 87 2.16 -5.78 -13.79
N LYS A 88 2.29 -4.54 -14.26
CA LYS A 88 3.55 -4.04 -14.81
C LYS A 88 4.65 -4.03 -13.74
N ARG A 89 4.30 -3.62 -12.51
CA ARG A 89 5.25 -3.52 -11.41
C ARG A 89 5.73 -4.88 -10.93
N LEU A 90 4.80 -5.83 -10.76
CA LEU A 90 5.08 -7.14 -10.16
C LEU A 90 5.34 -8.23 -11.18
N GLY A 91 5.01 -7.99 -12.46
CA GLY A 91 4.90 -9.05 -13.45
C GLY A 91 3.60 -9.83 -13.24
N GLN A 92 3.15 -10.54 -14.27
CA GLN A 92 1.90 -11.30 -14.18
C GLN A 92 1.99 -12.37 -13.08
N GLU A 93 3.12 -13.09 -13.01
CA GLU A 93 3.31 -14.12 -12.00
C GLU A 93 3.29 -13.55 -10.58
N GLY A 94 3.99 -12.43 -10.37
CA GLY A 94 4.00 -11.75 -9.05
C GLY A 94 2.62 -11.24 -8.66
N PHE A 95 1.90 -10.68 -9.62
CA PHE A 95 0.53 -10.23 -9.40
C PHE A 95 -0.40 -11.39 -9.03
N ASP A 96 -0.29 -12.52 -9.73
CA ASP A 96 -1.11 -13.70 -9.45
C ASP A 96 -0.80 -14.28 -8.06
N LYS A 97 0.48 -14.29 -7.66
CA LYS A 97 0.87 -14.74 -6.32
C LYS A 97 0.31 -13.81 -5.24
N LEU A 98 0.28 -12.51 -5.49
CA LEU A 98 -0.33 -11.56 -4.56
C LEU A 98 -1.84 -11.83 -4.42
N ASP A 99 -2.52 -12.11 -5.52
CA ASP A 99 -3.94 -12.47 -5.53
C ASP A 99 -4.19 -13.68 -4.63
N VAL A 100 -3.37 -14.72 -4.76
CA VAL A 100 -3.48 -15.91 -3.90
C VAL A 100 -3.30 -15.54 -2.43
N ARG A 101 -2.26 -14.76 -2.10
CA ARG A 101 -2.03 -14.35 -0.72
C ARG A 101 -3.18 -13.52 -0.15
N ALA A 102 -3.81 -12.69 -0.98
CA ALA A 102 -4.94 -11.86 -0.54
C ALA A 102 -6.16 -12.70 -0.13
N HIS A 103 -6.27 -13.90 -0.67
CA HIS A 103 -7.41 -14.78 -0.39
C HIS A 103 -7.10 -15.86 0.65
N LEU A 104 -5.89 -15.86 1.22
CA LEU A 104 -5.55 -16.72 2.33
C LEU A 104 -5.88 -16.03 3.65
N THR A 105 -6.41 -16.78 4.60
CA THR A 105 -6.69 -16.22 5.93
C THR A 105 -5.41 -16.17 6.76
N LYS A 106 -5.30 -15.14 7.58
CA LYS A 106 -4.19 -14.98 8.51
C LYS A 106 -4.70 -14.34 9.78
N LYS A 107 -4.22 -14.82 10.92
CA LYS A 107 -4.52 -14.24 12.22
C LYS A 107 -3.69 -12.98 12.42
N GLN A 108 -4.30 -11.95 12.98
CA GLN A 108 -3.61 -10.71 13.34
C GLN A 108 -2.51 -10.98 14.37
N ASP A 109 -1.33 -10.42 14.15
CA ASP A 109 -0.20 -10.52 15.08
C ASP A 109 0.56 -9.20 15.09
N ASP A 110 0.11 -8.26 15.91
CA ASP A 110 0.67 -6.92 15.97
C ASP A 110 2.13 -6.90 16.41
N LYS A 111 2.51 -7.82 17.27
CA LYS A 111 3.88 -7.88 17.79
C LYS A 111 4.88 -8.24 16.69
N LEU A 112 4.58 -9.30 15.93
CA LEU A 112 5.43 -9.71 14.82
C LEU A 112 5.41 -8.67 13.69
N ASP A 113 4.25 -8.08 13.42
CA ASP A 113 4.12 -7.06 12.38
C ASP A 113 4.98 -5.82 12.70
N LYS A 114 5.00 -5.39 13.96
CA LYS A 114 5.86 -4.25 14.38
C LYS A 114 7.33 -4.54 14.14
N ILE A 115 7.78 -5.74 14.47
CA ILE A 115 9.16 -6.15 14.27
C ILE A 115 9.50 -6.13 12.78
N ALA A 116 8.65 -6.74 11.96
CA ALA A 116 8.86 -6.82 10.52
C ALA A 116 8.88 -5.43 9.86
N ILE A 117 7.96 -4.56 10.23
CA ILE A 117 7.88 -3.20 9.67
C ILE A 117 9.11 -2.38 10.07
N ASN A 118 9.56 -2.50 11.32
CA ASN A 118 10.78 -1.80 11.77
C ASN A 118 12.01 -2.25 10.98
N GLU A 119 12.12 -3.53 10.67
CA GLU A 119 13.22 -4.04 9.85
C GLU A 119 13.16 -3.46 8.43
N LEU A 120 11.96 -3.40 7.84
CA LEU A 120 11.77 -2.80 6.51
C LEU A 120 12.16 -1.32 6.51
N MET A 121 11.79 -0.58 7.55
CA MET A 121 12.09 0.86 7.64
C MET A 121 13.59 1.10 7.68
N LYS A 122 14.38 0.23 8.32
CA LYS A 122 15.84 0.36 8.36
C LYS A 122 16.46 0.33 6.97
N GLU A 123 15.85 -0.39 6.04
CA GLU A 123 16.39 -0.52 4.67
C GLU A 123 16.19 0.74 3.84
N VAL A 124 15.26 1.62 4.21
CA VAL A 124 14.91 2.83 3.44
C VAL A 124 15.31 4.13 4.14
N GLN A 125 15.94 4.05 5.31
CA GLN A 125 16.46 5.21 6.04
C GLN A 125 17.90 5.49 5.70
#